data_0716e631e13bea2ede56ffdbbb8509af
#
_entry.id   0716e631e13bea2ede56ffdbbb8509af
#
_cell.length_a   1.000
_cell.length_b   1.000
_cell.length_c   1.000
_cell.angle_alpha   90.00
_cell.angle_beta   90.00
_cell.angle_gamma   90.00
#
_symmetry.space_group_name_H-M   'P 1'
#
loop_
_entity.id
_entity.type
_entity.pdbx_description
1 polymer ?
#
loop_
_entity_poly.entity_id
_entity_poly.type
_entity_poly.pdbx_seq_one_letter_code
_entity_poly.pdbx_strand_id
1 'polypeptide(L)'
;HLFSPEREQLGWKVFGRRATPPMHAQIIVPTDSPITELSQLAGKEVVFPGPEALVAYKFPMAQLMARKIDAKAVFGGNMDGALAQLFSGKVAASGANSQLAEGYAKREGKTYRVLWSSPPVHDLALMASSKVPEKIQKAVAGAFIGMSRDPKGREILAQASAEVGLTVEANFIASDGSEYATYRDFFRTAPPSLR
;
A
#
# COMPACT_ATOMS: atom_id res chain seq x y z
N HIS A 1 -10.09 -4.94 -6.97
CA HIS A 1 -9.63 -3.67 -6.47
C HIS A 1 -10.51 -2.49 -6.85
N LEU A 2 -10.58 -1.44 -6.01
CA LEU A 2 -11.54 -0.34 -6.17
C LEU A 2 -11.27 0.54 -7.41
N PHE A 3 -10.03 0.57 -7.89
CA PHE A 3 -9.64 1.30 -9.09
C PHE A 3 -9.47 0.39 -10.32
N SER A 4 -9.99 -0.83 -10.27
CA SER A 4 -10.03 -1.66 -11.47
C SER A 4 -11.08 -1.14 -12.45
N PRO A 5 -10.90 -1.36 -13.76
CA PRO A 5 -11.87 -0.91 -14.78
C PRO A 5 -13.29 -1.39 -14.50
N GLU A 6 -13.47 -2.60 -13.96
CA GLU A 6 -14.77 -3.15 -13.62
C GLU A 6 -15.47 -2.35 -12.51
N ARG A 7 -14.71 -1.88 -11.51
CA ARG A 7 -15.26 -1.05 -10.43
C ARG A 7 -15.60 0.35 -10.89
N GLU A 8 -14.77 0.94 -11.74
CA GLU A 8 -15.05 2.24 -12.34
C GLU A 8 -16.31 2.20 -13.23
N GLN A 9 -16.48 1.13 -14.02
CA GLN A 9 -17.70 0.91 -14.80
C GLN A 9 -18.98 0.78 -13.95
N LEU A 10 -18.85 0.25 -12.73
CA LEU A 10 -19.94 0.21 -11.75
C LEU A 10 -20.25 1.57 -11.12
N GLY A 11 -19.54 2.63 -11.50
CA GLY A 11 -19.76 3.99 -11.05
C GLY A 11 -19.36 4.25 -9.59
N TRP A 12 -18.36 3.55 -9.08
CA TRP A 12 -17.75 3.87 -7.80
C TRP A 12 -16.98 5.19 -7.87
N LYS A 13 -17.25 6.09 -6.93
CA LYS A 13 -16.64 7.42 -6.87
C LYS A 13 -15.89 7.61 -5.56
N VAL A 14 -14.71 8.21 -5.63
CA VAL A 14 -13.96 8.67 -4.46
C VAL A 14 -14.63 9.93 -3.91
N PHE A 15 -14.73 10.02 -2.59
CA PHE A 15 -15.23 11.22 -1.91
C PHE A 15 -14.30 11.72 -0.80
N GLY A 16 -13.27 10.97 -0.47
CA GLY A 16 -12.30 11.33 0.55
C GLY A 16 -11.19 10.30 0.69
N ARG A 17 -10.21 10.60 1.52
CA ARG A 17 -9.11 9.71 1.89
C ARG A 17 -8.52 10.06 3.25
N ARG A 18 -7.70 9.19 3.79
CA ARG A 18 -6.86 9.54 4.95
C ARG A 18 -5.86 10.64 4.56
N ALA A 19 -5.64 11.59 5.47
CA ALA A 19 -4.63 12.63 5.34
C ALA A 19 -3.25 12.10 5.76
N THR A 20 -2.76 11.07 5.07
CA THR A 20 -1.43 10.49 5.29
C THR A 20 -0.47 10.93 4.20
N PRO A 21 0.84 11.04 4.51
CA PRO A 21 1.85 11.19 3.48
C PRO A 21 1.75 10.04 2.47
N PRO A 22 2.09 10.28 1.19
CA PRO A 22 2.14 9.20 0.23
C PRO A 22 3.21 8.18 0.61
N MET A 23 2.97 6.93 0.24
CA MET A 23 3.88 5.82 0.44
C MET A 23 4.46 5.35 -0.89
N HIS A 24 5.43 4.46 -0.85
CA HIS A 24 6.01 3.84 -2.03
C HIS A 24 5.89 2.32 -1.96
N ALA A 25 5.63 1.70 -3.10
CA ALA A 25 5.91 0.29 -3.28
C ALA A 25 7.42 0.12 -3.44
N GLN A 26 8.02 -0.80 -2.71
CA GLN A 26 9.46 -1.00 -2.71
C GLN A 26 9.84 -2.47 -2.86
N ILE A 27 11.03 -2.71 -3.36
CA ILE A 27 11.75 -3.98 -3.23
C ILE A 27 12.98 -3.69 -2.36
N ILE A 28 13.07 -4.36 -1.22
CA ILE A 28 14.08 -4.11 -0.20
C ILE A 28 14.88 -5.37 0.14
N VAL A 29 16.12 -5.15 0.57
CA VAL A 29 17.03 -6.16 1.11
C VAL A 29 17.66 -5.66 2.41
N PRO A 30 18.15 -6.53 3.33
CA PRO A 30 18.94 -6.09 4.47
C PRO A 30 20.16 -5.28 4.02
N THR A 31 20.59 -4.31 4.83
CA THR A 31 21.73 -3.43 4.46
C THR A 31 23.02 -4.19 4.20
N ASP A 32 23.25 -5.31 4.91
CA ASP A 32 24.40 -6.20 4.79
C ASP A 32 24.26 -7.24 3.65
N SER A 33 23.13 -7.25 2.94
CA SER A 33 22.94 -8.14 1.80
C SER A 33 23.96 -7.86 0.69
N PRO A 34 24.50 -8.91 0.05
CA PRO A 34 25.36 -8.75 -1.13
C PRO A 34 24.59 -8.30 -2.38
N ILE A 35 23.25 -8.32 -2.32
CA ILE A 35 22.37 -7.93 -3.44
C ILE A 35 22.27 -6.41 -3.48
N THR A 36 22.71 -5.81 -4.59
CA THR A 36 22.73 -4.36 -4.82
C THR A 36 21.85 -3.93 -5.98
N GLU A 37 21.40 -4.88 -6.81
CA GLU A 37 20.60 -4.63 -8.02
C GLU A 37 19.46 -5.62 -8.16
N LEU A 38 18.37 -5.19 -8.80
CA LEU A 38 17.20 -6.04 -9.05
C LEU A 38 17.52 -7.30 -9.86
N SER A 39 18.42 -7.21 -10.83
CA SER A 39 18.84 -8.33 -11.70
C SER A 39 19.35 -9.53 -10.91
N GLN A 40 19.96 -9.31 -9.75
CA GLN A 40 20.48 -10.34 -8.87
C GLN A 40 19.39 -11.15 -8.13
N LEU A 41 18.13 -10.74 -8.26
CA LEU A 41 16.98 -11.48 -7.73
C LEU A 41 16.50 -12.61 -8.64
N ALA A 42 17.05 -12.75 -9.84
CA ALA A 42 16.72 -13.86 -10.73
C ALA A 42 16.95 -15.23 -10.06
N GLY A 43 15.91 -16.07 -10.07
CA GLY A 43 15.90 -17.39 -9.42
C GLY A 43 15.84 -17.40 -7.90
N LYS A 44 15.86 -16.22 -7.24
CA LYS A 44 15.79 -16.09 -5.78
C LYS A 44 14.37 -15.95 -5.26
N GLU A 45 14.18 -16.33 -4.01
CA GLU A 45 12.92 -16.11 -3.30
C GLU A 45 12.79 -14.64 -2.85
N VAL A 46 11.68 -14.02 -3.22
CA VAL A 46 11.25 -12.69 -2.78
C VAL A 46 9.95 -12.84 -2.03
N VAL A 47 9.90 -12.38 -0.78
CA VAL A 47 8.70 -12.49 0.05
C VAL A 47 7.81 -11.28 -0.11
N PHE A 48 6.51 -11.53 -0.06
CA PHE A 48 5.45 -10.52 -0.09
C PHE A 48 4.43 -10.79 1.02
N PRO A 49 3.65 -9.80 1.48
CA PRO A 49 2.67 -10.03 2.54
C PRO A 49 1.54 -10.98 2.13
N GLY A 50 1.07 -10.89 0.89
CA GLY A 50 0.01 -11.75 0.36
C GLY A 50 -0.32 -11.39 -1.09
N PRO A 51 -1.05 -12.26 -1.83
CA PRO A 51 -1.31 -12.09 -3.26
C PRO A 51 -2.22 -10.89 -3.58
N GLU A 52 -3.01 -10.41 -2.61
CA GLU A 52 -3.89 -9.25 -2.79
C GLU A 52 -3.24 -7.91 -2.42
N ALA A 53 -2.03 -7.92 -1.90
CA ALA A 53 -1.33 -6.71 -1.49
C ALA A 53 -0.87 -5.89 -2.70
N LEU A 54 -1.65 -4.87 -3.07
CA LEU A 54 -1.37 -4.07 -4.26
C LEU A 54 0.00 -3.38 -4.19
N VAL A 55 0.24 -2.60 -3.13
CA VAL A 55 1.46 -1.81 -2.98
C VAL A 55 2.69 -2.69 -2.71
N ALA A 56 2.55 -3.68 -1.82
CA ALA A 56 3.70 -4.49 -1.39
C ALA A 56 3.93 -5.76 -2.22
N TYR A 57 3.01 -6.14 -3.11
CA TYR A 57 3.18 -7.32 -3.99
C TYR A 57 2.97 -6.97 -5.45
N LYS A 58 1.75 -6.54 -5.85
CA LYS A 58 1.42 -6.44 -7.27
C LYS A 58 2.30 -5.41 -8.00
N PHE A 59 2.57 -4.24 -7.40
CA PHE A 59 3.49 -3.24 -7.97
C PHE A 59 4.94 -3.77 -8.09
N PRO A 60 5.58 -4.27 -7.01
CA PRO A 60 6.92 -4.83 -7.09
C PRO A 60 7.04 -5.98 -8.07
N MET A 61 6.06 -6.91 -8.07
CA MET A 61 6.08 -8.06 -8.97
C MET A 61 5.94 -7.65 -10.44
N ALA A 62 5.06 -6.69 -10.74
CA ALA A 62 4.94 -6.14 -12.09
C ALA A 62 6.26 -5.53 -12.57
N GLN A 63 7.00 -4.88 -11.67
CA GLN A 63 8.31 -4.31 -11.98
C GLN A 63 9.36 -5.38 -12.27
N LEU A 64 9.38 -6.48 -11.53
CA LEU A 64 10.26 -7.63 -11.80
C LEU A 64 9.92 -8.27 -13.13
N MET A 65 8.63 -8.52 -13.40
CA MET A 65 8.16 -9.08 -14.68
C MET A 65 8.49 -8.18 -15.87
N ALA A 66 8.29 -6.87 -15.77
CA ALA A 66 8.60 -5.91 -16.83
C ALA A 66 10.11 -5.91 -17.20
N ARG A 67 10.96 -6.21 -16.22
CA ARG A 67 12.41 -6.35 -16.40
C ARG A 67 12.87 -7.77 -16.74
N LYS A 68 11.91 -8.71 -16.91
CA LYS A 68 12.20 -10.13 -17.19
C LYS A 68 13.07 -10.78 -16.11
N ILE A 69 12.89 -10.37 -14.85
CA ILE A 69 13.56 -10.96 -13.69
C ILE A 69 12.64 -12.04 -13.14
N ASP A 70 13.04 -13.30 -13.30
CA ASP A 70 12.32 -14.48 -12.82
C ASP A 70 12.62 -14.71 -11.34
N ALA A 71 11.95 -13.95 -10.47
CA ALA A 71 12.02 -14.11 -9.03
C ALA A 71 10.87 -15.02 -8.54
N LYS A 72 11.17 -15.86 -7.54
CA LYS A 72 10.18 -16.78 -6.94
C LYS A 72 9.41 -16.05 -5.86
N ALA A 73 8.11 -15.82 -6.09
CA ALA A 73 7.25 -15.20 -5.11
C ALA A 73 6.89 -16.18 -3.98
N VAL A 74 7.11 -15.76 -2.72
CA VAL A 74 6.64 -16.46 -1.52
C VAL A 74 5.83 -15.48 -0.66
N PHE A 75 4.94 -15.98 0.20
CA PHE A 75 4.03 -15.13 0.96
C PHE A 75 4.22 -15.31 2.47
N GLY A 76 4.33 -14.19 3.19
CA GLY A 76 4.55 -14.14 4.64
C GLY A 76 3.27 -14.03 5.47
N GLY A 77 2.09 -14.00 4.82
CA GLY A 77 0.79 -13.86 5.47
C GLY A 77 0.38 -12.40 5.76
N ASN A 78 1.31 -11.58 6.17
CA ASN A 78 1.16 -10.13 6.36
C ASN A 78 2.52 -9.43 6.20
N MET A 79 2.55 -8.08 6.35
CA MET A 79 3.79 -7.33 6.16
C MET A 79 4.85 -7.66 7.22
N ASP A 80 4.47 -7.79 8.47
CA ASP A 80 5.38 -8.15 9.56
C ASP A 80 5.99 -9.54 9.35
N GLY A 81 5.16 -10.53 8.96
CA GLY A 81 5.61 -11.88 8.63
C GLY A 81 6.57 -11.94 7.44
N ALA A 82 6.33 -11.10 6.42
CA ALA A 82 7.23 -10.98 5.27
C ALA A 82 8.58 -10.36 5.69
N LEU A 83 8.57 -9.28 6.46
CA LEU A 83 9.77 -8.62 6.94
C LEU A 83 10.56 -9.50 7.92
N ALA A 84 9.88 -10.25 8.80
CA ALA A 84 10.53 -11.21 9.68
C ALA A 84 11.31 -12.29 8.89
N GLN A 85 10.73 -12.81 7.81
CA GLN A 85 11.42 -13.76 6.92
C GLN A 85 12.62 -13.12 6.22
N LEU A 86 12.50 -11.87 5.77
CA LEU A 86 13.61 -11.14 5.17
C LEU A 86 14.77 -10.98 6.15
N PHE A 87 14.52 -10.44 7.33
CA PHE A 87 15.56 -10.12 8.31
C PHE A 87 16.11 -11.32 9.06
N SER A 88 15.46 -12.48 8.97
CA SER A 88 16.03 -13.77 9.42
C SER A 88 16.93 -14.45 8.38
N GLY A 89 17.06 -13.87 7.17
CA GLY A 89 17.84 -14.44 6.08
C GLY A 89 17.18 -15.62 5.37
N LYS A 90 15.89 -15.87 5.61
CA LYS A 90 15.16 -16.96 4.98
C LYS A 90 14.93 -16.73 3.48
N VAL A 91 14.83 -15.47 3.07
CA VAL A 91 14.59 -15.05 1.69
C VAL A 91 15.56 -13.94 1.29
N ALA A 92 15.71 -13.72 -0.02
CA ALA A 92 16.69 -12.79 -0.55
C ALA A 92 16.23 -11.32 -0.50
N ALA A 93 14.95 -11.05 -0.68
CA ALA A 93 14.37 -9.71 -0.72
C ALA A 93 12.90 -9.73 -0.28
N SER A 94 12.35 -8.55 -0.02
CA SER A 94 10.91 -8.38 0.23
C SER A 94 10.32 -7.28 -0.65
N GLY A 95 9.12 -7.52 -1.17
CA GLY A 95 8.25 -6.45 -1.59
C GLY A 95 7.60 -5.79 -0.38
N ALA A 96 7.55 -4.46 -0.35
CA ALA A 96 7.15 -3.72 0.84
C ALA A 96 6.34 -2.46 0.52
N ASN A 97 5.51 -2.07 1.47
CA ASN A 97 5.01 -0.72 1.63
C ASN A 97 6.05 0.06 2.45
N SER A 98 6.54 1.18 1.94
CA SER A 98 7.63 1.94 2.55
C SER A 98 7.37 2.34 4.00
N GLN A 99 6.16 2.78 4.33
CA GLN A 99 5.81 3.20 5.70
C GLN A 99 5.79 2.01 6.67
N LEU A 100 5.25 0.86 6.23
CA LEU A 100 5.23 -0.35 7.05
C LEU A 100 6.64 -0.95 7.21
N ALA A 101 7.47 -0.91 6.17
CA ALA A 101 8.87 -1.35 6.25
C ALA A 101 9.69 -0.48 7.21
N GLU A 102 9.53 0.85 7.13
CA GLU A 102 10.20 1.80 8.01
C GLU A 102 9.74 1.61 9.47
N GLY A 103 8.44 1.48 9.70
CA GLY A 103 7.89 1.22 11.04
C GLY A 103 8.41 -0.08 11.64
N TYR A 104 8.44 -1.17 10.86
CA TYR A 104 9.01 -2.44 11.29
C TYR A 104 10.50 -2.31 11.60
N ALA A 105 11.27 -1.74 10.68
CA ALA A 105 12.72 -1.59 10.83
C ALA A 105 13.08 -0.79 12.09
N LYS A 106 12.36 0.31 12.36
CA LYS A 106 12.54 1.10 13.58
C LYS A 106 12.20 0.31 14.85
N ARG A 107 11.10 -0.43 14.87
CA ARG A 107 10.66 -1.23 16.01
C ARG A 107 11.63 -2.37 16.33
N GLU A 108 12.14 -3.05 15.31
CA GLU A 108 13.00 -4.23 15.44
C GLU A 108 14.52 -3.92 15.37
N GLY A 109 14.90 -2.62 15.32
CA GLY A 109 16.31 -2.23 15.21
C GLY A 109 16.99 -2.75 13.95
N LYS A 110 16.27 -2.87 12.85
CA LYS A 110 16.76 -3.36 11.56
C LYS A 110 17.06 -2.23 10.60
N THR A 111 17.96 -2.48 9.64
CA THR A 111 18.25 -1.55 8.55
C THR A 111 18.15 -2.27 7.21
N TYR A 112 17.74 -1.54 6.17
CA TYR A 112 17.57 -2.10 4.84
C TYR A 112 18.00 -1.13 3.75
N ARG A 113 18.23 -1.68 2.57
CA ARG A 113 18.51 -0.97 1.33
C ARG A 113 17.32 -1.15 0.38
N VAL A 114 16.93 -0.07 -0.28
CA VAL A 114 15.91 -0.08 -1.33
C VAL A 114 16.57 -0.35 -2.67
N LEU A 115 16.18 -1.44 -3.33
CA LEU A 115 16.63 -1.77 -4.69
C LEU A 115 15.77 -1.12 -5.77
N TRP A 116 14.48 -0.91 -5.45
CA TRP A 116 13.53 -0.24 -6.33
C TRP A 116 12.42 0.43 -5.52
N SER A 117 11.96 1.56 -6.02
CA SER A 117 10.82 2.30 -5.45
C SER A 117 9.89 2.78 -6.56
N SER A 118 8.59 2.67 -6.33
CA SER A 118 7.57 3.23 -7.22
C SER A 118 7.51 4.77 -7.12
N PRO A 119 6.83 5.44 -8.06
CA PRO A 119 6.26 6.76 -7.78
C PRO A 119 5.40 6.72 -6.51
N PRO A 120 5.15 7.89 -5.87
CA PRO A 120 4.33 7.94 -4.66
C PRO A 120 2.90 7.46 -4.94
N VAL A 121 2.33 6.72 -3.99
CA VAL A 121 0.95 6.26 -4.00
C VAL A 121 0.26 6.67 -2.70
N HIS A 122 -1.03 6.98 -2.78
CA HIS A 122 -1.82 7.37 -1.63
C HIS A 122 -2.45 6.16 -0.94
N ASP A 123 -2.79 6.34 0.33
CA ASP A 123 -3.48 5.35 1.15
C ASP A 123 -4.93 5.13 0.65
N LEU A 124 -5.64 4.22 1.32
CA LEU A 124 -6.97 3.80 0.94
C LEU A 124 -7.93 4.98 0.74
N ALA A 125 -8.65 4.96 -0.38
CA ALA A 125 -9.70 5.90 -0.68
C ALA A 125 -11.01 5.55 0.03
N LEU A 126 -11.75 6.55 0.45
CA LEU A 126 -13.16 6.43 0.79
C LEU A 126 -13.97 6.53 -0.50
N MET A 127 -14.72 5.48 -0.80
CA MET A 127 -15.48 5.37 -2.05
C MET A 127 -16.94 5.02 -1.78
N ALA A 128 -17.81 5.52 -2.63
CA ALA A 128 -19.22 5.18 -2.63
C ALA A 128 -19.67 4.63 -3.99
N SER A 129 -20.54 3.63 -3.96
CA SER A 129 -21.21 3.13 -5.16
C SER A 129 -22.20 4.16 -5.70
N SER A 130 -22.38 4.19 -7.03
CA SER A 130 -23.43 4.99 -7.69
C SER A 130 -24.86 4.70 -7.21
N LYS A 131 -25.07 3.54 -6.57
CA LYS A 131 -26.35 3.17 -5.96
C LYS A 131 -26.67 3.97 -4.68
N VAL A 132 -25.67 4.58 -4.06
CA VAL A 132 -25.87 5.45 -2.88
C VAL A 132 -26.30 6.83 -3.37
N PRO A 133 -27.43 7.38 -2.92
CA PRO A 133 -27.87 8.71 -3.32
C PRO A 133 -26.81 9.79 -3.00
N GLU A 134 -26.63 10.74 -3.91
CA GLU A 134 -25.58 11.77 -3.78
C GLU A 134 -25.69 12.57 -2.46
N LYS A 135 -26.92 12.85 -2.00
CA LYS A 135 -27.17 13.52 -0.71
C LYS A 135 -26.55 12.72 0.45
N ILE A 136 -26.66 11.40 0.42
CA ILE A 136 -26.08 10.52 1.45
C ILE A 136 -24.55 10.50 1.33
N GLN A 137 -24.02 10.39 0.10
CA GLN A 137 -22.55 10.46 -0.11
C GLN A 137 -21.97 11.74 0.45
N LYS A 138 -22.59 12.90 0.18
CA LYS A 138 -22.15 14.21 0.69
C LYS A 138 -22.24 14.30 2.22
N ALA A 139 -23.30 13.76 2.83
CA ALA A 139 -23.45 13.74 4.29
C ALA A 139 -22.36 12.89 4.96
N VAL A 140 -22.11 11.69 4.43
CA VAL A 140 -21.05 10.79 4.93
C VAL A 140 -19.67 11.42 4.75
N ALA A 141 -19.39 11.98 3.57
CA ALA A 141 -18.13 12.69 3.33
C ALA A 141 -17.92 13.85 4.31
N GLY A 142 -18.96 14.66 4.52
CA GLY A 142 -18.92 15.76 5.49
C GLY A 142 -18.67 15.28 6.92
N ALA A 143 -19.26 14.15 7.32
CA ALA A 143 -19.03 13.55 8.63
C ALA A 143 -17.56 13.12 8.81
N PHE A 144 -17.01 12.35 7.87
CA PHE A 144 -15.62 11.91 7.93
C PHE A 144 -14.63 13.09 7.96
N ILE A 145 -14.80 14.03 7.03
CA ILE A 145 -13.90 15.20 6.91
C ILE A 145 -14.05 16.14 8.11
N GLY A 146 -15.26 16.22 8.69
CA GLY A 146 -15.55 17.04 9.85
C GLY A 146 -15.02 16.49 11.19
N MET A 147 -14.72 15.20 11.28
CA MET A 147 -14.34 14.54 12.56
C MET A 147 -13.21 15.26 13.29
N SER A 148 -12.17 15.70 12.58
CA SER A 148 -11.04 16.39 13.21
C SER A 148 -11.38 17.77 13.80
N ARG A 149 -12.51 18.34 13.42
CA ARG A 149 -12.99 19.64 13.92
C ARG A 149 -13.99 19.50 15.07
N ASP A 150 -14.56 18.32 15.24
CA ASP A 150 -15.52 17.99 16.29
C ASP A 150 -14.80 17.34 17.48
N PRO A 151 -15.06 17.76 18.75
CA PRO A 151 -14.42 17.16 19.92
C PRO A 151 -14.62 15.65 20.03
N LYS A 152 -15.84 15.15 19.78
CA LYS A 152 -16.16 13.72 19.81
C LYS A 152 -15.52 12.99 18.63
N GLY A 153 -15.48 13.62 17.46
CA GLY A 153 -14.78 13.12 16.29
C GLY A 153 -13.28 12.89 16.54
N ARG A 154 -12.59 13.85 17.17
CA ARG A 154 -11.18 13.69 17.56
C ARG A 154 -10.96 12.53 18.53
N GLU A 155 -11.82 12.40 19.54
CA GLU A 155 -11.76 11.28 20.48
C GLU A 155 -11.84 9.92 19.73
N ILE A 156 -12.79 9.78 18.81
CA ILE A 156 -12.97 8.57 18.01
C ILE A 156 -11.74 8.31 17.12
N LEU A 157 -11.21 9.35 16.46
CA LEU A 157 -10.01 9.21 15.61
C LEU A 157 -8.79 8.77 16.42
N ALA A 158 -8.58 9.37 17.60
CA ALA A 158 -7.48 9.00 18.49
C ALA A 158 -7.60 7.55 18.98
N GLN A 159 -8.78 7.14 19.43
CA GLN A 159 -9.03 5.77 19.86
C GLN A 159 -8.82 4.76 18.74
N ALA A 160 -9.44 4.96 17.58
CA ALA A 160 -9.30 4.08 16.43
C ALA A 160 -7.85 3.99 15.91
N SER A 161 -7.11 5.11 15.97
CA SER A 161 -5.71 5.15 15.59
C SER A 161 -4.83 4.32 16.54
N ALA A 162 -5.09 4.42 17.84
CA ALA A 162 -4.38 3.65 18.86
C ALA A 162 -4.67 2.13 18.73
N GLU A 163 -5.92 1.75 18.51
CA GLU A 163 -6.33 0.35 18.34
C GLU A 163 -5.64 -0.37 17.18
N VAL A 164 -5.32 0.36 16.10
CA VAL A 164 -4.61 -0.19 14.94
C VAL A 164 -3.11 0.14 14.93
N GLY A 165 -2.58 0.67 16.04
CA GLY A 165 -1.15 0.93 16.22
C GLY A 165 -0.58 2.03 15.32
N LEU A 166 -1.39 3.01 14.91
CA LEU A 166 -0.88 4.15 14.13
C LEU A 166 -0.04 5.07 15.04
N THR A 167 1.10 5.50 14.51
CA THR A 167 1.99 6.47 15.19
C THR A 167 1.51 7.91 15.05
N VAL A 168 0.61 8.16 14.11
CA VAL A 168 -0.01 9.47 13.86
C VAL A 168 -1.52 9.29 13.82
N GLU A 169 -2.25 10.19 14.49
CA GLU A 169 -3.72 10.17 14.52
C GLU A 169 -4.29 10.22 13.10
N ALA A 170 -5.24 9.34 12.83
CA ALA A 170 -5.95 9.33 11.54
C ALA A 170 -6.77 10.61 11.39
N ASN A 171 -6.74 11.18 10.21
CA ASN A 171 -7.59 12.29 9.78
C ASN A 171 -8.06 12.03 8.36
N PHE A 172 -9.19 12.63 7.98
CA PHE A 172 -9.75 12.48 6.64
C PHE A 172 -9.84 13.83 5.93
N ILE A 173 -9.55 13.82 4.63
CA ILE A 173 -9.64 14.99 3.75
C ILE A 173 -10.48 14.66 2.52
N ALA A 174 -11.02 15.69 1.90
CA ALA A 174 -11.72 15.56 0.62
C ALA A 174 -10.77 15.05 -0.47
N SER A 175 -11.30 14.25 -1.36
CA SER A 175 -10.60 13.75 -2.54
C SER A 175 -11.62 13.52 -3.66
N ASP A 176 -11.24 13.88 -4.88
CA ASP A 176 -11.98 13.55 -6.10
C ASP A 176 -11.38 12.32 -6.81
N GLY A 177 -10.33 11.74 -6.24
CA GLY A 177 -9.65 10.57 -6.75
C GLY A 177 -8.60 10.83 -7.83
N SER A 178 -8.29 12.07 -8.17
CA SER A 178 -7.27 12.41 -9.18
C SER A 178 -5.88 11.89 -8.79
N GLU A 179 -5.54 11.93 -7.51
CA GLU A 179 -4.27 11.44 -6.96
C GLU A 179 -4.08 9.91 -7.06
N TYR A 180 -5.13 9.17 -7.41
CA TYR A 180 -5.08 7.71 -7.60
C TYR A 180 -4.80 7.29 -9.05
N ALA A 181 -4.29 8.19 -9.89
CA ALA A 181 -3.94 7.89 -11.28
C ALA A 181 -2.97 6.71 -11.41
N THR A 182 -1.95 6.63 -10.53
CA THR A 182 -0.98 5.51 -10.49
C THR A 182 -1.66 4.15 -10.34
N TYR A 183 -2.72 4.06 -9.53
CA TYR A 183 -3.48 2.82 -9.37
C TYR A 183 -4.27 2.45 -10.63
N ARG A 184 -4.92 3.43 -11.28
CA ARG A 184 -5.64 3.22 -12.56
C ARG A 184 -4.69 2.79 -13.65
N ASP A 185 -3.52 3.44 -13.75
CA ASP A 185 -2.48 3.09 -14.71
C ASP A 185 -1.98 1.67 -14.50
N PHE A 186 -1.79 1.26 -13.24
CA PHE A 186 -1.42 -0.11 -12.92
C PHE A 186 -2.45 -1.11 -13.47
N PHE A 187 -3.73 -0.94 -13.15
CA PHE A 187 -4.76 -1.88 -13.62
C PHE A 187 -4.94 -1.88 -15.14
N ARG A 188 -4.58 -0.79 -15.82
CA ARG A 188 -4.59 -0.71 -17.28
C ARG A 188 -3.40 -1.42 -17.92
N THR A 189 -2.23 -1.35 -17.32
CA THR A 189 -0.94 -1.74 -17.94
C THR A 189 -0.29 -2.98 -17.36
N ALA A 190 -0.62 -3.37 -16.13
CA ALA A 190 -0.02 -4.53 -15.47
C ALA A 190 -0.36 -5.85 -16.21
N PRO A 191 0.50 -6.87 -16.08
CA PRO A 191 0.21 -8.21 -16.57
C PRO A 191 -1.15 -8.72 -16.05
N PRO A 192 -1.93 -9.46 -16.88
CA PRO A 192 -3.24 -9.99 -16.46
C PRO A 192 -3.22 -10.80 -15.17
N SER A 193 -2.13 -11.52 -14.90
CA SER A 193 -1.94 -12.30 -13.67
C SER A 193 -1.83 -11.48 -12.39
N LEU A 194 -1.65 -10.16 -12.49
CA LEU A 194 -1.51 -9.25 -11.36
C LEU A 194 -2.67 -8.25 -11.21
N ARG A 195 -3.63 -8.27 -12.12
CA ARG A 195 -4.81 -7.38 -12.09
C ARG A 195 -5.87 -7.81 -11.10
#